data_f30ee68439b38871ba3b3b54f093936c
#
_entry.id   f30ee68439b38871ba3b3b54f093936c
#
_cell.length_a   1.000
_cell.length_b   1.000
_cell.length_c   1.000
_cell.angle_alpha   90.00
_cell.angle_beta   90.00
_cell.angle_gamma   90.00
#
_symmetry.space_group_name_H-M   'P 1'
#
loop_
_entity.id
_entity.type
_entity.pdbx_description
1 polymer ?
#
loop_
_entity_poly.entity_id
_entity_poly.type
_entity_poly.pdbx_seq_one_letter_code
_entity_poly.pdbx_strand_id
1 'polypeptide(L)'
;MFCKNNLQQTSLFEPINQMPKYLQDILNKSWAKAFKDYIFPQINEERFSVLYSNKASRPNSPINVIIGLLIIKEMLQQTDEELIGSIHFDVRYQYALNTTNYETQPVSINTLTNFRNRLVEYEASTNEDLIKAEVEALSESIAKYLSVDNKKVRVDSLMVSSSCKKLSRIELVYSINSRIIKSLNKINPVIISDELKPYLEKGHKNDTIYRTKDLQVDSKLSILIEHSKMLYNIALKAGDIVTSAEEFQLLNRVIQDQTTEDAAKNLVIKDSKDIASTSLQNPTDKDATYRKKYGGNIGYVVNIQESFNDENSVITGYDLKQNIHSDSKFADDVIATLASQNKDSNCKLLIDGAYYDQEKSQNALKQGIEMIPSQLVGRKASTDKLSYSKFIVDDEKNVISCCPNGVEPVESYYSSKSYTAKFDSSTCEKCPLNSQCPKKISKKFNTIRVSEKAYNTATQREKMHESEYIKLANKRAGIEGIPSVLRRRYKIDTMPIRGLLRSKLWVGFKIAAYNFKKLLKQFLESGIDYLLNIIAYILAVIINCFELYFFEFEAKLSI
;
A
#
# COMPACT_ATOMS: atom_id res chain seq x y z
N MET A 1 13.47 18.11 -24.44
CA MET A 1 13.86 19.20 -23.50
C MET A 1 12.71 19.42 -22.54
N PHE A 2 12.99 19.59 -21.24
CA PHE A 2 11.96 19.97 -20.27
C PHE A 2 11.47 21.40 -20.55
N CYS A 3 10.16 21.58 -20.53
CA CYS A 3 9.50 22.86 -20.69
C CYS A 3 8.24 22.87 -19.83
N LYS A 4 8.16 23.81 -18.89
CA LYS A 4 7.02 23.95 -17.99
C LYS A 4 5.79 24.42 -18.76
N ASN A 5 4.62 23.95 -18.39
CA ASN A 5 3.37 24.33 -19.02
C ASN A 5 2.96 25.75 -18.64
N ASN A 6 2.88 26.63 -19.61
CA ASN A 6 2.43 28.01 -19.42
C ASN A 6 0.90 28.18 -19.62
N LEU A 7 0.17 27.10 -19.93
CA LEU A 7 -1.29 27.10 -20.13
C LEU A 7 -2.11 27.29 -18.85
N GLN A 8 -1.47 27.59 -17.71
CA GLN A 8 -2.19 27.88 -16.46
C GLN A 8 -2.82 29.29 -16.44
N GLN A 9 -2.43 30.18 -17.34
CA GLN A 9 -3.05 31.49 -17.47
C GLN A 9 -4.35 31.37 -18.26
N THR A 10 -5.48 31.78 -17.62
CA THR A 10 -6.78 31.87 -18.30
C THR A 10 -6.71 32.96 -19.38
N SER A 11 -7.09 32.60 -20.61
CA SER A 11 -7.26 33.59 -21.68
C SER A 11 -8.58 34.31 -21.52
N LEU A 12 -8.58 35.64 -21.80
CA LEU A 12 -9.83 36.43 -21.86
C LEU A 12 -10.83 35.89 -22.90
N PHE A 13 -10.34 35.18 -23.91
CA PHE A 13 -11.12 34.62 -25.03
C PHE A 13 -11.30 33.09 -24.91
N GLU A 14 -11.37 32.56 -23.70
CA GLU A 14 -11.65 31.13 -23.52
C GLU A 14 -13.01 30.77 -24.12
N PRO A 15 -13.12 29.70 -24.94
CA PRO A 15 -14.39 29.25 -25.52
C PRO A 15 -15.48 28.98 -24.46
N ILE A 16 -15.09 28.62 -23.24
CA ILE A 16 -16.00 28.37 -22.11
C ILE A 16 -16.72 29.65 -21.68
N ASN A 17 -16.07 30.80 -21.73
CA ASN A 17 -16.67 32.09 -21.38
C ASN A 17 -17.77 32.52 -22.37
N GLN A 18 -17.76 31.93 -23.57
CA GLN A 18 -18.77 32.17 -24.61
C GLN A 18 -19.97 31.22 -24.52
N MET A 19 -19.91 30.21 -23.63
CA MET A 19 -21.02 29.29 -23.43
C MET A 19 -22.22 29.98 -22.75
N PRO A 20 -23.46 29.59 -23.07
CA PRO A 20 -24.65 30.02 -22.32
C PRO A 20 -24.48 29.77 -20.82
N LYS A 21 -24.94 30.71 -20.00
CA LYS A 21 -24.73 30.67 -18.54
C LYS A 21 -25.21 29.37 -17.90
N TYR A 22 -26.34 28.81 -18.34
CA TYR A 22 -26.84 27.55 -17.81
C TYR A 22 -25.87 26.36 -18.02
N LEU A 23 -25.10 26.33 -19.15
CA LEU A 23 -24.08 25.33 -19.41
C LEU A 23 -22.83 25.56 -18.54
N GLN A 24 -22.44 26.84 -18.33
CA GLN A 24 -21.39 27.18 -17.38
C GLN A 24 -21.73 26.71 -15.95
N ASP A 25 -22.98 26.90 -15.54
CA ASP A 25 -23.47 26.48 -14.21
C ASP A 25 -23.43 24.94 -14.06
N ILE A 26 -23.79 24.19 -15.10
CA ILE A 26 -23.67 22.74 -15.13
C ILE A 26 -22.18 22.32 -15.04
N LEU A 27 -21.31 22.97 -15.79
CA LEU A 27 -19.87 22.69 -15.76
C LEU A 27 -19.27 22.99 -14.39
N ASN A 28 -19.62 24.11 -13.78
CA ASN A 28 -19.17 24.52 -12.45
C ASN A 28 -19.64 23.58 -11.32
N LYS A 29 -20.76 22.90 -11.49
CA LYS A 29 -21.24 21.85 -10.57
C LYS A 29 -20.65 20.48 -10.84
N SER A 30 -19.85 20.33 -11.89
CA SER A 30 -19.22 19.05 -12.26
C SER A 30 -17.91 18.81 -11.53
N TRP A 31 -17.42 17.58 -11.59
CA TRP A 31 -16.08 17.20 -11.10
C TRP A 31 -14.94 18.05 -11.71
N ALA A 32 -15.15 18.57 -12.91
CA ALA A 32 -14.13 19.31 -13.65
C ALA A 32 -13.74 20.62 -12.94
N LYS A 33 -14.71 21.32 -12.33
CA LYS A 33 -14.44 22.54 -11.53
C LYS A 33 -13.58 22.23 -10.32
N ALA A 34 -13.95 21.22 -9.54
CA ALA A 34 -13.17 20.81 -8.38
C ALA A 34 -11.74 20.35 -8.76
N PHE A 35 -11.60 19.65 -9.89
CA PHE A 35 -10.28 19.23 -10.38
C PHE A 35 -9.43 20.43 -10.80
N LYS A 36 -10.01 21.36 -11.57
CA LYS A 36 -9.35 22.59 -12.03
C LYS A 36 -8.83 23.44 -10.88
N ASP A 37 -9.63 23.60 -9.83
CA ASP A 37 -9.33 24.52 -8.74
C ASP A 37 -8.40 23.93 -7.68
N TYR A 38 -8.54 22.64 -7.39
CA TYR A 38 -7.87 22.03 -6.23
C TYR A 38 -6.79 21.00 -6.56
N ILE A 39 -6.82 20.39 -7.74
CA ILE A 39 -5.85 19.34 -8.09
C ILE A 39 -4.85 19.82 -9.13
N PHE A 40 -5.36 20.31 -10.27
CA PHE A 40 -4.51 20.67 -11.40
C PHE A 40 -3.41 21.70 -11.07
N PRO A 41 -3.67 22.77 -10.27
CA PRO A 41 -2.64 23.74 -9.91
C PRO A 41 -1.57 23.20 -8.93
N GLN A 42 -1.86 22.08 -8.24
CA GLN A 42 -0.96 21.47 -7.27
C GLN A 42 0.00 20.46 -7.90
N ILE A 43 -0.20 20.08 -9.16
CA ILE A 43 0.69 19.14 -9.87
C ILE A 43 2.04 19.80 -10.12
N ASN A 44 3.09 19.22 -9.51
CA ASN A 44 4.44 19.75 -9.60
C ASN A 44 5.20 19.19 -10.81
N GLU A 45 5.21 19.95 -11.92
CA GLU A 45 5.93 19.56 -13.14
C GLU A 45 7.45 19.48 -12.97
N GLU A 46 8.04 20.34 -12.12
CA GLU A 46 9.49 20.40 -11.88
C GLU A 46 10.04 19.08 -11.34
N ARG A 47 9.24 18.35 -10.54
CA ARG A 47 9.60 17.01 -10.04
C ARG A 47 9.96 16.03 -11.16
N PHE A 48 9.35 16.20 -12.33
CA PHE A 48 9.52 15.34 -13.50
C PHE A 48 10.53 15.85 -14.52
N SER A 49 11.19 16.97 -14.26
CA SER A 49 12.20 17.54 -15.14
C SER A 49 13.35 16.57 -15.43
N VAL A 50 13.69 15.74 -14.44
CA VAL A 50 14.72 14.70 -14.52
C VAL A 50 14.46 13.63 -15.59
N LEU A 51 13.22 13.49 -16.06
CA LEU A 51 12.85 12.56 -17.14
C LEU A 51 13.19 13.06 -18.55
N TYR A 52 13.65 14.28 -18.67
CA TYR A 52 13.86 14.96 -19.95
C TYR A 52 15.27 15.51 -20.07
N SER A 53 15.76 15.57 -21.31
CA SER A 53 17.09 16.09 -21.60
C SER A 53 17.17 17.61 -21.42
N ASN A 54 18.31 18.09 -20.92
CA ASN A 54 18.65 19.51 -20.86
C ASN A 54 19.15 20.07 -22.20
N LYS A 55 19.40 19.17 -23.19
CA LYS A 55 19.83 19.61 -24.54
C LYS A 55 18.63 20.14 -25.31
N ALA A 56 18.87 21.18 -26.11
CA ALA A 56 17.88 21.76 -27.02
C ALA A 56 17.30 20.66 -27.93
N SER A 57 16.00 20.40 -27.80
CA SER A 57 15.25 19.40 -28.56
C SER A 57 13.77 19.77 -28.54
N ARG A 58 12.92 18.97 -29.20
CA ARG A 58 11.48 19.19 -29.15
C ARG A 58 11.00 19.23 -27.66
N PRO A 59 10.21 20.25 -27.29
CA PRO A 59 9.62 20.34 -25.96
C PRO A 59 8.79 19.08 -25.60
N ASN A 60 8.71 18.77 -24.29
CA ASN A 60 7.81 17.73 -23.78
C ASN A 60 6.34 18.14 -23.94
N SER A 61 5.45 17.17 -24.00
CA SER A 61 4.03 17.41 -23.74
C SER A 61 3.85 17.89 -22.30
N PRO A 62 2.86 18.75 -22.00
CA PRO A 62 2.63 19.29 -20.66
C PRO A 62 2.45 18.18 -19.62
N ILE A 63 3.32 18.12 -18.63
CA ILE A 63 3.37 17.02 -17.65
C ILE A 63 2.16 17.07 -16.72
N ASN A 64 1.77 18.27 -16.27
CA ASN A 64 0.58 18.45 -15.43
C ASN A 64 -0.70 17.96 -16.14
N VAL A 65 -0.80 18.16 -17.47
CA VAL A 65 -1.91 17.60 -18.26
C VAL A 65 -1.87 16.08 -18.29
N ILE A 66 -0.68 15.48 -18.50
CA ILE A 66 -0.52 14.02 -18.54
C ILE A 66 -0.91 13.42 -17.19
N ILE A 67 -0.40 13.96 -16.08
CA ILE A 67 -0.71 13.46 -14.72
C ILE A 67 -2.19 13.66 -14.42
N GLY A 68 -2.74 14.84 -14.72
CA GLY A 68 -4.15 15.13 -14.55
C GLY A 68 -5.05 14.16 -15.33
N LEU A 69 -4.72 13.86 -16.59
CA LEU A 69 -5.41 12.87 -17.40
C LEU A 69 -5.37 11.48 -16.77
N LEU A 70 -4.21 11.03 -16.27
CA LEU A 70 -4.06 9.71 -15.67
C LEU A 70 -4.86 9.59 -14.36
N ILE A 71 -4.98 10.65 -13.57
CA ILE A 71 -5.84 10.68 -12.37
C ILE A 71 -7.33 10.60 -12.78
N ILE A 72 -7.75 11.41 -13.77
CA ILE A 72 -9.13 11.42 -14.26
C ILE A 72 -9.50 10.07 -14.88
N LYS A 73 -8.59 9.47 -15.65
CA LYS A 73 -8.73 8.12 -16.19
C LYS A 73 -9.12 7.10 -15.13
N GLU A 74 -8.36 7.04 -14.04
CA GLU A 74 -8.63 6.10 -12.95
C GLU A 74 -9.92 6.45 -12.19
N MET A 75 -10.24 7.73 -12.02
CA MET A 75 -11.50 8.17 -11.41
C MET A 75 -12.73 7.71 -12.19
N LEU A 76 -12.67 7.75 -13.53
CA LEU A 76 -13.76 7.42 -14.43
C LEU A 76 -13.66 6.02 -15.02
N GLN A 77 -12.56 5.29 -14.74
CA GLN A 77 -12.30 3.91 -15.17
C GLN A 77 -12.26 3.74 -16.69
N GLN A 78 -11.60 4.65 -17.37
CA GLN A 78 -11.46 4.66 -18.82
C GLN A 78 -10.24 3.85 -19.28
N THR A 79 -10.29 3.41 -20.54
CA THR A 79 -9.10 2.96 -21.29
C THR A 79 -8.26 4.16 -21.75
N ASP A 80 -7.06 3.92 -22.27
CA ASP A 80 -6.24 5.01 -22.83
C ASP A 80 -6.89 5.61 -24.09
N GLU A 81 -7.57 4.78 -24.90
CA GLU A 81 -8.30 5.20 -26.10
C GLU A 81 -9.49 6.10 -25.73
N GLU A 82 -10.31 5.68 -24.77
CA GLU A 82 -11.44 6.48 -24.28
C GLU A 82 -10.98 7.80 -23.68
N LEU A 83 -9.86 7.79 -22.92
CA LEU A 83 -9.27 8.99 -22.35
C LEU A 83 -8.86 10.00 -23.42
N ILE A 84 -8.18 9.54 -24.46
CA ILE A 84 -7.75 10.41 -25.58
C ILE A 84 -8.98 10.92 -26.34
N GLY A 85 -9.98 10.09 -26.58
CA GLY A 85 -11.26 10.54 -27.14
C GLY A 85 -11.92 11.62 -26.29
N SER A 86 -11.91 11.45 -24.97
CA SER A 86 -12.52 12.40 -24.03
C SER A 86 -11.82 13.76 -24.01
N ILE A 87 -10.49 13.83 -24.07
CA ILE A 87 -9.80 15.14 -24.09
C ILE A 87 -10.10 15.93 -25.39
N HIS A 88 -10.39 15.22 -26.48
CA HIS A 88 -10.75 15.86 -27.74
C HIS A 88 -12.21 16.35 -27.77
N PHE A 89 -13.13 15.59 -27.19
CA PHE A 89 -14.57 15.82 -27.39
C PHE A 89 -15.37 16.21 -26.15
N ASP A 90 -14.81 16.03 -24.93
CA ASP A 90 -15.49 16.35 -23.68
C ASP A 90 -14.95 17.66 -23.08
N VAL A 91 -15.77 18.70 -23.11
CA VAL A 91 -15.44 20.03 -22.56
C VAL A 91 -15.01 19.96 -21.09
N ARG A 92 -15.52 19.01 -20.30
CA ARG A 92 -15.14 18.87 -18.88
C ARG A 92 -13.66 18.58 -18.72
N TYR A 93 -13.07 17.74 -19.60
CA TYR A 93 -11.62 17.44 -19.58
C TYR A 93 -10.79 18.65 -19.95
N GLN A 94 -11.21 19.34 -21.02
CA GLN A 94 -10.52 20.54 -21.49
C GLN A 94 -10.56 21.63 -20.42
N TYR A 95 -11.71 21.81 -19.75
CA TYR A 95 -11.87 22.75 -18.65
C TYR A 95 -11.03 22.39 -17.43
N ALA A 96 -11.04 21.11 -17.02
CA ALA A 96 -10.28 20.62 -15.87
C ALA A 96 -8.77 20.79 -16.03
N LEU A 97 -8.26 20.71 -17.27
CA LEU A 97 -6.83 20.68 -17.60
C LEU A 97 -6.33 21.93 -18.33
N ASN A 98 -7.16 22.95 -18.44
CA ASN A 98 -6.85 24.19 -19.20
C ASN A 98 -6.37 23.92 -20.65
N THR A 99 -7.02 22.97 -21.34
CA THR A 99 -6.71 22.61 -22.72
C THR A 99 -7.85 23.00 -23.69
N THR A 100 -8.50 24.11 -23.44
CA THR A 100 -9.69 24.56 -24.19
C THR A 100 -9.44 24.98 -25.63
N ASN A 101 -8.20 24.93 -26.09
CA ASN A 101 -7.87 25.16 -27.48
C ASN A 101 -8.06 23.90 -28.31
N TYR A 102 -9.07 23.88 -29.18
CA TYR A 102 -9.38 22.74 -30.06
C TYR A 102 -8.30 22.39 -31.07
N GLU A 103 -7.40 23.34 -31.42
CA GLU A 103 -6.38 23.13 -32.42
C GLU A 103 -5.19 22.32 -31.93
N THR A 104 -4.92 22.29 -30.62
CA THR A 104 -3.72 21.68 -30.06
C THR A 104 -4.01 20.85 -28.82
N GLN A 105 -4.54 19.63 -29.03
CA GLN A 105 -4.58 18.68 -27.92
C GLN A 105 -3.18 18.07 -27.71
N PRO A 106 -2.55 18.26 -26.53
CA PRO A 106 -1.12 18.04 -26.37
C PRO A 106 -0.74 16.58 -26.11
N VAL A 107 -1.69 15.66 -26.00
CA VAL A 107 -1.46 14.30 -25.53
C VAL A 107 -2.04 13.26 -26.48
N SER A 108 -1.25 12.25 -26.81
CA SER A 108 -1.63 11.06 -27.57
C SER A 108 -1.41 9.77 -26.74
N ILE A 109 -1.88 8.62 -27.21
CA ILE A 109 -1.62 7.31 -26.59
C ILE A 109 -0.11 7.07 -26.44
N ASN A 110 0.66 7.38 -27.46
CA ASN A 110 2.12 7.26 -27.43
C ASN A 110 2.76 8.17 -26.38
N THR A 111 2.21 9.38 -26.16
CA THR A 111 2.67 10.28 -25.10
C THR A 111 2.51 9.65 -23.72
N LEU A 112 1.34 9.06 -23.44
CA LEU A 112 1.06 8.36 -22.17
C LEU A 112 1.99 7.16 -21.97
N THR A 113 2.18 6.36 -23.00
CA THR A 113 3.05 5.18 -22.97
C THR A 113 4.51 5.57 -22.72
N ASN A 114 5.01 6.56 -23.46
CA ASN A 114 6.38 7.05 -23.31
C ASN A 114 6.63 7.68 -21.93
N PHE A 115 5.66 8.42 -21.40
CA PHE A 115 5.76 8.98 -20.05
C PHE A 115 5.87 7.90 -18.99
N ARG A 116 5.00 6.87 -19.04
CA ARG A 116 5.06 5.72 -18.12
C ARG A 116 6.38 4.95 -18.22
N ASN A 117 6.91 4.75 -19.44
CA ASN A 117 8.19 4.06 -19.63
C ASN A 117 9.35 4.85 -19.03
N ARG A 118 9.41 6.16 -19.24
CA ARG A 118 10.44 7.01 -18.61
C ARG A 118 10.40 6.98 -17.09
N LEU A 119 9.21 6.97 -16.48
CA LEU A 119 9.06 6.83 -15.03
C LEU A 119 9.64 5.50 -14.54
N VAL A 120 9.33 4.39 -15.23
CA VAL A 120 9.84 3.06 -14.89
C VAL A 120 11.36 2.99 -15.04
N GLU A 121 11.91 3.53 -16.13
CA GLU A 121 13.36 3.57 -16.38
C GLU A 121 14.10 4.41 -15.33
N TYR A 122 13.53 5.57 -14.97
CA TYR A 122 14.09 6.43 -13.93
C TYR A 122 14.09 5.73 -12.56
N GLU A 123 12.96 5.20 -12.13
CA GLU A 123 12.88 4.47 -10.86
C GLU A 123 13.79 3.24 -10.83
N ALA A 124 13.92 2.51 -11.94
CA ALA A 124 14.83 1.36 -12.04
C ALA A 124 16.31 1.76 -11.86
N SER A 125 16.69 2.96 -12.30
CA SER A 125 18.07 3.44 -12.21
C SER A 125 18.41 4.18 -10.92
N THR A 126 17.43 4.88 -10.31
CA THR A 126 17.63 5.76 -9.14
C THR A 126 17.01 5.23 -7.85
N ASN A 127 16.09 4.26 -7.97
CA ASN A 127 15.24 3.78 -6.88
C ASN A 127 14.32 4.87 -6.28
N GLU A 128 14.02 5.91 -7.05
CA GLU A 128 13.16 7.03 -6.65
C GLU A 128 11.82 6.95 -7.39
N ASP A 129 10.71 6.84 -6.64
CA ASP A 129 9.34 6.79 -7.18
C ASP A 129 8.73 8.20 -7.23
N LEU A 130 8.86 8.85 -8.41
CA LEU A 130 8.35 10.21 -8.63
C LEU A 130 6.82 10.29 -8.53
N ILE A 131 6.10 9.25 -8.94
CA ILE A 131 4.63 9.23 -8.86
C ILE A 131 4.16 9.09 -7.42
N LYS A 132 4.82 8.25 -6.61
CA LYS A 132 4.52 8.16 -5.18
C LYS A 132 4.68 9.52 -4.52
N ALA A 133 5.81 10.20 -4.75
CA ALA A 133 6.08 11.52 -4.18
C ALA A 133 5.06 12.58 -4.64
N GLU A 134 4.60 12.52 -5.89
CA GLU A 134 3.58 13.44 -6.40
C GLU A 134 2.20 13.16 -5.79
N VAL A 135 1.79 11.89 -5.75
CA VAL A 135 0.50 11.48 -5.18
C VAL A 135 0.43 11.80 -3.68
N GLU A 136 1.51 11.60 -2.93
CA GLU A 136 1.57 11.96 -1.51
C GLU A 136 1.45 13.47 -1.32
N ALA A 137 2.13 14.30 -2.13
CA ALA A 137 2.01 15.76 -2.09
C ALA A 137 0.58 16.24 -2.42
N LEU A 138 -0.05 15.67 -3.44
CA LEU A 138 -1.46 15.94 -3.77
C LEU A 138 -2.39 15.53 -2.62
N SER A 139 -2.12 14.39 -1.98
CA SER A 139 -2.89 13.88 -0.84
C SER A 139 -2.78 14.80 0.38
N GLU A 140 -1.59 15.36 0.64
CA GLU A 140 -1.38 16.37 1.69
C GLU A 140 -2.18 17.64 1.41
N SER A 141 -2.22 18.10 0.16
CA SER A 141 -3.02 19.27 -0.25
C SER A 141 -4.51 19.01 -0.03
N ILE A 142 -4.99 17.82 -0.38
CA ILE A 142 -6.39 17.39 -0.12
C ILE A 142 -6.65 17.30 1.39
N ALA A 143 -5.74 16.73 2.18
CA ALA A 143 -5.86 16.62 3.62
C ALA A 143 -5.99 18.00 4.29
N LYS A 144 -5.18 18.98 3.87
CA LYS A 144 -5.29 20.37 4.34
C LYS A 144 -6.66 20.97 4.03
N TYR A 145 -7.18 20.76 2.82
CA TYR A 145 -8.51 21.24 2.45
C TYR A 145 -9.63 20.61 3.30
N LEU A 146 -9.49 19.31 3.60
CA LEU A 146 -10.46 18.56 4.42
C LEU A 146 -10.22 18.71 5.93
N SER A 147 -9.29 19.57 6.35
CA SER A 147 -8.87 19.76 7.75
C SER A 147 -8.45 18.46 8.44
N VAL A 148 -7.83 17.55 7.71
CA VAL A 148 -7.27 16.29 8.21
C VAL A 148 -5.77 16.48 8.48
N ASP A 149 -5.34 16.21 9.70
CA ASP A 149 -3.93 16.20 10.09
C ASP A 149 -3.40 14.77 10.27
N ASN A 150 -2.08 14.66 10.46
CA ASN A 150 -1.41 13.37 10.66
C ASN A 150 -1.36 12.94 12.14
N LYS A 151 -2.19 13.51 13.04
CA LYS A 151 -2.22 13.13 14.46
C LYS A 151 -2.87 11.79 14.72
N LYS A 152 -3.78 11.39 13.85
CA LYS A 152 -4.46 10.08 13.89
C LYS A 152 -4.31 9.41 12.54
N VAL A 153 -3.57 8.32 12.51
CA VAL A 153 -3.28 7.55 11.30
C VAL A 153 -3.69 6.10 11.53
N ARG A 154 -4.27 5.47 10.52
CA ARG A 154 -4.55 4.03 10.52
C ARG A 154 -3.98 3.37 9.28
N VAL A 155 -3.55 2.13 9.41
CA VAL A 155 -2.92 1.38 8.33
C VAL A 155 -3.57 0.02 8.14
N ASP A 156 -3.58 -0.42 6.90
CA ASP A 156 -3.97 -1.78 6.53
C ASP A 156 -3.28 -2.20 5.24
N SER A 157 -3.16 -3.52 5.03
CA SER A 157 -2.55 -4.09 3.84
C SER A 157 -3.57 -4.81 2.97
N LEU A 158 -3.37 -4.72 1.66
CA LEU A 158 -4.23 -5.28 0.63
C LEU A 158 -3.37 -6.07 -0.35
N MET A 159 -3.65 -7.37 -0.55
CA MET A 159 -3.01 -8.15 -1.61
C MET A 159 -3.59 -7.81 -2.97
N VAL A 160 -2.71 -7.68 -3.97
CA VAL A 160 -3.03 -7.39 -5.37
C VAL A 160 -2.43 -8.47 -6.25
N SER A 161 -3.25 -9.10 -7.06
CA SER A 161 -2.80 -10.16 -7.98
C SER A 161 -2.11 -9.56 -9.21
N SER A 162 -0.96 -10.11 -9.58
CA SER A 162 -0.34 -9.80 -10.87
C SER A 162 -1.16 -10.37 -12.03
N SER A 163 -1.11 -9.72 -13.20
CA SER A 163 -1.69 -10.21 -14.45
C SER A 163 -0.89 -11.36 -15.05
N CYS A 164 -0.56 -12.36 -14.23
CA CYS A 164 0.13 -13.55 -14.68
C CYS A 164 -0.65 -14.82 -14.32
N LYS A 165 -0.56 -15.83 -15.18
CA LYS A 165 -1.16 -17.15 -14.92
C LYS A 165 -0.41 -17.83 -13.77
N LYS A 166 -1.14 -18.49 -12.88
CA LYS A 166 -0.55 -19.41 -11.90
C LYS A 166 -0.04 -20.66 -12.67
N LEU A 167 1.25 -20.91 -12.59
CA LEU A 167 1.91 -22.04 -13.23
C LEU A 167 2.15 -23.16 -12.22
N SER A 168 2.04 -24.43 -12.66
CA SER A 168 2.61 -25.55 -11.94
C SER A 168 4.15 -25.53 -12.03
N ARG A 169 4.86 -26.28 -11.18
CA ARG A 169 6.33 -26.39 -11.25
C ARG A 169 6.81 -26.86 -12.61
N ILE A 170 6.17 -27.90 -13.17
CA ILE A 170 6.46 -28.41 -14.51
C ILE A 170 6.25 -27.32 -15.57
N GLU A 171 5.14 -26.62 -15.50
CA GLU A 171 4.80 -25.58 -16.47
C GLU A 171 5.78 -24.38 -16.39
N LEU A 172 6.22 -24.02 -15.19
CA LEU A 172 7.24 -22.99 -14.96
C LEU A 172 8.56 -23.37 -15.61
N VAL A 173 9.11 -24.54 -15.25
CA VAL A 173 10.42 -25.00 -15.77
C VAL A 173 10.36 -25.18 -17.27
N TYR A 174 9.31 -25.84 -17.79
CA TYR A 174 9.10 -25.99 -19.22
C TYR A 174 9.09 -24.63 -19.95
N SER A 175 8.36 -23.66 -19.42
CA SER A 175 8.21 -22.35 -20.06
C SER A 175 9.56 -21.62 -20.16
N ILE A 176 10.42 -21.75 -19.17
CA ILE A 176 11.75 -21.15 -19.17
C ILE A 176 12.66 -21.88 -20.14
N ASN A 177 12.70 -23.22 -20.11
CA ASN A 177 13.47 -24.01 -21.06
C ASN A 177 13.08 -23.69 -22.51
N SER A 178 11.77 -23.61 -22.79
CA SER A 178 11.27 -23.26 -24.12
C SER A 178 11.67 -21.84 -24.56
N ARG A 179 11.75 -20.86 -23.64
CA ARG A 179 12.18 -19.49 -23.97
C ARG A 179 13.64 -19.44 -24.38
N ILE A 180 14.53 -20.02 -23.56
CA ILE A 180 15.95 -19.99 -23.87
C ILE A 180 16.28 -20.82 -25.11
N ILE A 181 15.63 -21.98 -25.34
CA ILE A 181 15.78 -22.77 -26.57
C ILE A 181 15.40 -21.94 -27.80
N LYS A 182 14.29 -21.22 -27.75
CA LYS A 182 13.90 -20.34 -28.85
C LYS A 182 14.86 -19.19 -29.09
N SER A 183 15.46 -18.65 -28.02
CA SER A 183 16.50 -17.62 -28.13
C SER A 183 17.78 -18.19 -28.74
N LEU A 184 18.26 -19.33 -28.26
CA LEU A 184 19.43 -20.03 -28.80
C LEU A 184 19.23 -20.44 -30.26
N ASN A 185 18.04 -20.95 -30.63
CA ASN A 185 17.73 -21.36 -32.01
C ASN A 185 17.77 -20.18 -32.98
N LYS A 186 17.45 -18.96 -32.55
CA LYS A 186 17.57 -17.76 -33.38
C LYS A 186 19.01 -17.35 -33.61
N ILE A 187 19.89 -17.60 -32.63
CA ILE A 187 21.32 -17.24 -32.71
C ILE A 187 22.07 -18.29 -33.50
N ASN A 188 21.95 -19.56 -33.15
CA ASN A 188 22.61 -20.68 -33.82
C ASN A 188 21.84 -22.00 -33.61
N PRO A 189 21.04 -22.47 -34.60
CA PRO A 189 20.28 -23.71 -34.49
C PRO A 189 21.13 -24.97 -34.24
N VAL A 190 22.40 -24.97 -34.64
CA VAL A 190 23.28 -26.15 -34.58
C VAL A 190 23.68 -26.50 -33.13
N ILE A 191 23.63 -25.54 -32.21
CA ILE A 191 24.01 -25.78 -30.82
C ILE A 191 22.93 -26.51 -30.00
N ILE A 192 21.72 -26.67 -30.56
CA ILE A 192 20.62 -27.36 -29.90
C ILE A 192 20.73 -28.86 -30.17
N SER A 193 20.90 -29.63 -29.09
CA SER A 193 20.94 -31.08 -29.16
C SER A 193 19.60 -31.68 -29.61
N ASP A 194 19.60 -32.89 -30.19
CA ASP A 194 18.37 -33.55 -30.63
C ASP A 194 17.36 -33.75 -29.51
N GLU A 195 17.79 -33.94 -28.30
CA GLU A 195 16.97 -34.06 -27.09
C GLU A 195 16.19 -32.80 -26.76
N LEU A 196 16.70 -31.62 -27.14
CA LEU A 196 16.06 -30.31 -26.89
C LEU A 196 15.21 -29.82 -28.07
N LYS A 197 15.35 -30.40 -29.27
CA LYS A 197 14.58 -30.00 -30.45
C LYS A 197 13.05 -30.11 -30.29
N PRO A 198 12.49 -31.10 -29.55
CA PRO A 198 11.04 -31.17 -29.33
C PRO A 198 10.40 -29.92 -28.74
N TYR A 199 11.13 -29.09 -28.00
CA TYR A 199 10.62 -27.81 -27.49
C TYR A 199 10.25 -26.81 -28.59
N LEU A 200 10.72 -27.00 -29.82
CA LEU A 200 10.42 -26.17 -30.99
C LEU A 200 9.16 -26.67 -31.73
N GLU A 201 8.69 -27.86 -31.42
CA GLU A 201 7.55 -28.49 -32.10
C GLU A 201 6.21 -28.00 -31.56
N LYS A 202 5.22 -27.90 -32.46
CA LYS A 202 3.84 -27.61 -32.08
C LYS A 202 3.25 -28.84 -31.36
N GLY A 203 2.72 -28.63 -30.15
CA GLY A 203 2.09 -29.70 -29.36
C GLY A 203 2.95 -30.27 -28.24
N HIS A 204 4.27 -30.25 -28.33
CA HIS A 204 5.16 -30.77 -27.28
C HIS A 204 4.85 -30.19 -25.86
N LYS A 205 4.44 -28.93 -25.78
CA LYS A 205 3.96 -28.33 -24.53
C LYS A 205 2.75 -29.06 -23.95
N ASN A 206 1.77 -29.42 -24.80
CA ASN A 206 0.56 -30.09 -24.37
C ASN A 206 0.87 -31.51 -23.85
N ASP A 207 1.75 -32.23 -24.55
CA ASP A 207 2.13 -33.59 -24.19
C ASP A 207 2.97 -33.62 -22.89
N THR A 208 3.82 -32.62 -22.69
CA THR A 208 4.67 -32.55 -21.51
C THR A 208 3.90 -32.07 -20.28
N ILE A 209 2.95 -31.14 -20.41
CA ILE A 209 2.29 -30.50 -19.27
C ILE A 209 0.90 -31.07 -19.04
N TYR A 210 -0.02 -30.96 -20.03
CA TYR A 210 -1.44 -31.22 -19.84
C TYR A 210 -1.82 -32.70 -19.91
N ARG A 211 -1.02 -33.52 -20.58
CA ARG A 211 -1.23 -34.98 -20.66
C ARG A 211 -0.44 -35.76 -19.60
N THR A 212 0.19 -35.07 -18.63
CA THR A 212 0.94 -35.69 -17.55
C THR A 212 -0.01 -36.14 -16.44
N LYS A 213 0.03 -37.44 -16.10
CA LYS A 213 -0.68 -37.98 -14.93
C LYS A 213 0.08 -37.65 -13.64
N ASP A 214 -0.62 -37.55 -12.49
CA ASP A 214 0.00 -37.19 -11.20
C ASP A 214 1.20 -38.05 -10.83
N LEU A 215 1.15 -39.35 -11.09
CA LEU A 215 2.25 -40.28 -10.84
C LEU A 215 3.52 -40.03 -11.68
N GLN A 216 3.43 -39.24 -12.75
CA GLN A 216 4.54 -38.93 -13.66
C GLN A 216 5.14 -37.53 -13.40
N VAL A 217 4.57 -36.77 -12.47
CA VAL A 217 4.95 -35.37 -12.26
C VAL A 217 6.43 -35.25 -11.85
N ASP A 218 6.87 -36.04 -10.87
CA ASP A 218 8.23 -35.96 -10.34
C ASP A 218 9.27 -36.44 -11.36
N SER A 219 8.99 -37.54 -12.09
CA SER A 219 9.88 -38.02 -13.13
C SER A 219 10.03 -37.03 -14.30
N LYS A 220 8.93 -36.41 -14.72
CA LYS A 220 8.99 -35.38 -15.77
C LYS A 220 9.66 -34.10 -15.29
N LEU A 221 9.45 -33.70 -14.03
CA LEU A 221 10.15 -32.56 -13.46
C LEU A 221 11.66 -32.79 -13.43
N SER A 222 12.09 -34.03 -13.11
CA SER A 222 13.52 -34.40 -13.12
C SER A 222 14.12 -34.24 -14.52
N ILE A 223 13.44 -34.73 -15.56
CA ILE A 223 13.87 -34.55 -16.94
C ILE A 223 13.97 -33.08 -17.33
N LEU A 224 12.97 -32.28 -16.98
CA LEU A 224 12.97 -30.84 -17.29
C LEU A 224 14.09 -30.08 -16.59
N ILE A 225 14.45 -30.46 -15.39
CA ILE A 225 15.59 -29.87 -14.65
C ILE A 225 16.92 -30.30 -15.27
N GLU A 226 17.05 -31.55 -15.71
CA GLU A 226 18.23 -31.97 -16.48
C GLU A 226 18.40 -31.18 -17.78
N HIS A 227 17.31 -30.99 -18.53
CA HIS A 227 17.30 -30.10 -19.69
C HIS A 227 17.72 -28.65 -19.31
N SER A 228 17.26 -28.14 -18.15
CA SER A 228 17.70 -26.82 -17.69
C SER A 228 19.21 -26.75 -17.43
N LYS A 229 19.82 -27.81 -16.86
CA LYS A 229 21.29 -27.90 -16.65
C LYS A 229 22.03 -27.96 -17.99
N MET A 230 21.53 -28.75 -18.93
CA MET A 230 22.11 -28.83 -20.28
C MET A 230 22.07 -27.45 -20.96
N LEU A 231 20.95 -26.75 -20.91
CA LEU A 231 20.76 -25.43 -21.48
C LEU A 231 21.68 -24.39 -20.82
N TYR A 232 21.87 -24.47 -19.50
CA TYR A 232 22.82 -23.62 -18.78
C TYR A 232 24.24 -23.79 -19.31
N ASN A 233 24.71 -25.04 -19.48
CA ASN A 233 26.02 -25.32 -20.03
C ASN A 233 26.17 -24.89 -21.50
N ILE A 234 25.15 -25.09 -22.33
CA ILE A 234 25.10 -24.63 -23.72
C ILE A 234 25.21 -23.10 -23.77
N ALA A 235 24.44 -22.39 -22.93
CA ALA A 235 24.45 -20.93 -22.88
C ALA A 235 25.81 -20.35 -22.45
N LEU A 236 26.48 -20.97 -21.49
CA LEU A 236 27.85 -20.58 -21.09
C LEU A 236 28.85 -20.71 -22.25
N LYS A 237 28.74 -21.78 -23.05
CA LYS A 237 29.59 -21.99 -24.24
C LYS A 237 29.26 -21.05 -25.39
N ALA A 238 28.02 -20.56 -25.46
CA ALA A 238 27.58 -19.64 -26.52
C ALA A 238 28.06 -18.19 -26.29
N GLY A 239 28.59 -17.86 -25.11
CA GLY A 239 29.26 -16.59 -24.81
C GLY A 239 28.33 -15.50 -24.24
N ASP A 240 28.91 -14.30 -24.07
CA ASP A 240 28.32 -13.20 -23.29
C ASP A 240 26.97 -12.67 -23.82
N ILE A 241 26.74 -12.76 -25.12
CA ILE A 241 25.47 -12.32 -25.74
C ILE A 241 24.31 -13.14 -25.17
N VAL A 242 24.51 -14.44 -24.92
CA VAL A 242 23.47 -15.31 -24.37
C VAL A 242 23.39 -15.18 -22.86
N THR A 243 24.52 -15.14 -22.15
CA THR A 243 24.56 -15.10 -20.69
C THR A 243 24.07 -13.77 -20.10
N SER A 244 24.14 -12.68 -20.86
CA SER A 244 23.56 -11.39 -20.48
C SER A 244 22.06 -11.27 -20.78
N ALA A 245 21.49 -12.20 -21.56
CA ALA A 245 20.07 -12.18 -21.92
C ALA A 245 19.16 -12.51 -20.73
N GLU A 246 17.95 -11.94 -20.72
CA GLU A 246 16.94 -12.15 -19.67
C GLU A 246 16.57 -13.64 -19.54
N GLU A 247 16.50 -14.38 -20.64
CA GLU A 247 16.18 -15.80 -20.66
C GLU A 247 17.20 -16.65 -19.89
N PHE A 248 18.49 -16.31 -19.96
CA PHE A 248 19.52 -16.97 -19.18
C PHE A 248 19.44 -16.62 -17.69
N GLN A 249 19.15 -15.37 -17.36
CA GLN A 249 18.95 -14.94 -15.97
C GLN A 249 17.78 -15.72 -15.33
N LEU A 250 16.67 -15.88 -16.07
CA LEU A 250 15.52 -16.67 -15.63
C LEU A 250 15.84 -18.15 -15.49
N LEU A 251 16.63 -18.71 -16.42
CA LEU A 251 17.08 -20.12 -16.34
C LEU A 251 17.93 -20.35 -15.10
N ASN A 252 18.91 -19.48 -14.84
CA ASN A 252 19.76 -19.57 -13.66
C ASN A 252 18.91 -19.47 -12.38
N ARG A 253 18.00 -18.52 -12.31
CA ARG A 253 17.10 -18.36 -11.16
C ARG A 253 16.25 -19.58 -10.92
N VAL A 254 15.63 -20.17 -11.96
CA VAL A 254 14.79 -21.36 -11.78
C VAL A 254 15.59 -22.57 -11.33
N ILE A 255 16.82 -22.76 -11.81
CA ILE A 255 17.70 -23.83 -11.33
C ILE A 255 17.96 -23.64 -9.83
N GLN A 256 18.39 -22.46 -9.39
CA GLN A 256 18.65 -22.14 -7.98
C GLN A 256 17.39 -22.29 -7.10
N ASP A 257 16.23 -21.86 -7.59
CA ASP A 257 14.98 -21.93 -6.85
C ASP A 257 14.48 -23.39 -6.69
N GLN A 258 14.64 -24.24 -7.71
CA GLN A 258 14.06 -25.57 -7.77
C GLN A 258 15.01 -26.70 -7.31
N THR A 259 16.32 -26.42 -7.18
CA THR A 259 17.32 -27.41 -6.81
C THR A 259 18.14 -27.00 -5.59
N THR A 260 18.74 -27.97 -4.94
CA THR A 260 19.76 -27.81 -3.88
C THR A 260 20.92 -28.73 -4.15
N GLU A 261 22.08 -28.46 -3.59
CA GLU A 261 23.24 -29.37 -3.66
C GLU A 261 23.14 -30.42 -2.56
N ASP A 262 23.43 -31.67 -2.93
CA ASP A 262 23.63 -32.76 -1.97
C ASP A 262 25.07 -32.74 -1.39
N ALA A 263 25.35 -33.69 -0.48
CA ALA A 263 26.68 -33.82 0.11
C ALA A 263 27.81 -34.12 -0.91
N ALA A 264 27.45 -34.62 -2.09
CA ALA A 264 28.37 -34.91 -3.21
C ALA A 264 28.42 -33.76 -4.23
N LYS A 265 27.82 -32.61 -3.93
CA LYS A 265 27.69 -31.43 -4.81
C LYS A 265 26.87 -31.67 -6.08
N ASN A 266 25.99 -32.68 -6.10
CA ASN A 266 25.04 -32.86 -7.18
C ASN A 266 23.81 -32.01 -6.93
N LEU A 267 23.24 -31.44 -7.99
CA LEU A 267 21.98 -30.69 -7.90
C LEU A 267 20.79 -31.66 -7.79
N VAL A 268 20.12 -31.63 -6.66
CA VAL A 268 18.94 -32.43 -6.38
C VAL A 268 17.69 -31.51 -6.33
N ILE A 269 16.55 -32.01 -6.79
CA ILE A 269 15.30 -31.27 -6.81
C ILE A 269 14.78 -31.08 -5.38
N LYS A 270 14.46 -29.84 -5.00
CA LYS A 270 13.85 -29.52 -3.71
C LYS A 270 12.42 -30.08 -3.61
N ASP A 271 12.03 -30.54 -2.43
CA ASP A 271 10.63 -30.79 -2.12
C ASP A 271 9.80 -29.51 -2.28
N SER A 272 8.51 -29.66 -2.60
CA SER A 272 7.61 -28.51 -2.79
C SER A 272 7.50 -27.60 -1.55
N LYS A 273 7.64 -28.17 -0.34
CA LYS A 273 7.65 -27.45 0.94
C LYS A 273 8.91 -26.61 1.18
N ASP A 274 10.02 -26.98 0.53
CA ASP A 274 11.33 -26.34 0.70
C ASP A 274 11.60 -25.24 -0.34
N ILE A 275 10.64 -25.04 -1.25
CA ILE A 275 10.70 -23.93 -2.21
C ILE A 275 10.37 -22.61 -1.50
N ALA A 276 11.31 -21.66 -1.56
CA ALA A 276 11.14 -20.37 -0.95
C ALA A 276 9.94 -19.58 -1.55
N SER A 277 9.23 -18.83 -0.74
CA SER A 277 8.15 -17.93 -1.20
C SER A 277 8.64 -16.81 -2.14
N THR A 278 9.95 -16.55 -2.14
CA THR A 278 10.65 -15.63 -3.04
C THR A 278 10.93 -16.22 -4.41
N SER A 279 10.73 -17.55 -4.59
CA SER A 279 11.01 -18.24 -5.85
C SER A 279 10.21 -17.64 -7.01
N LEU A 280 10.75 -17.78 -8.22
CA LEU A 280 10.09 -17.34 -9.44
C LEU A 280 8.74 -18.05 -9.61
N GLN A 281 7.67 -17.27 -9.74
CA GLN A 281 6.31 -17.79 -9.90
C GLN A 281 5.87 -17.84 -11.37
N ASN A 282 6.32 -16.86 -12.15
CA ASN A 282 5.99 -16.77 -13.57
C ASN A 282 7.07 -15.97 -14.31
N PRO A 283 7.59 -16.48 -15.45
CA PRO A 283 8.62 -15.76 -16.22
C PRO A 283 8.10 -14.51 -16.94
N THR A 284 6.80 -14.23 -16.92
CA THR A 284 6.23 -13.00 -17.47
C THR A 284 6.11 -11.87 -16.44
N ASP A 285 6.19 -12.21 -15.15
CA ASP A 285 6.28 -11.27 -14.05
C ASP A 285 7.28 -11.82 -13.01
N LYS A 286 8.53 -11.46 -13.18
CA LYS A 286 9.65 -11.95 -12.37
C LYS A 286 9.68 -11.40 -10.95
N ASP A 287 8.93 -10.33 -10.69
CA ASP A 287 8.89 -9.64 -9.40
C ASP A 287 7.76 -10.16 -8.52
N ALA A 288 6.72 -10.75 -9.11
CA ALA A 288 5.58 -11.28 -8.38
C ALA A 288 6.00 -12.47 -7.50
N THR A 289 5.60 -12.44 -6.22
CA THR A 289 5.89 -13.48 -5.24
C THR A 289 4.61 -14.16 -4.76
N TYR A 290 4.77 -15.34 -4.13
CA TYR A 290 3.65 -16.14 -3.64
C TYR A 290 3.40 -15.90 -2.15
N ARG A 291 2.13 -15.68 -1.76
CA ARG A 291 1.69 -15.66 -0.35
C ARG A 291 0.51 -16.60 -0.15
N LYS A 292 0.65 -17.56 0.76
CA LYS A 292 -0.42 -18.51 1.13
C LYS A 292 -1.42 -17.83 2.07
N LYS A 293 -2.31 -17.00 1.53
CA LYS A 293 -3.42 -16.39 2.27
C LYS A 293 -4.64 -16.41 1.34
N TYR A 294 -5.82 -16.79 1.81
CA TYR A 294 -7.06 -16.86 1.01
C TYR A 294 -6.94 -17.66 -0.30
N GLY A 295 -6.38 -18.87 -0.24
CA GLY A 295 -6.22 -19.73 -1.41
C GLY A 295 -4.94 -19.54 -2.24
N GLY A 296 -4.06 -18.64 -1.81
CA GLY A 296 -2.77 -18.34 -2.44
C GLY A 296 -2.87 -17.25 -3.51
N ASN A 297 -2.06 -16.21 -3.36
CA ASN A 297 -1.98 -15.07 -4.25
C ASN A 297 -0.56 -14.96 -4.83
N ILE A 298 -0.47 -14.73 -6.17
CA ILE A 298 0.77 -14.38 -6.87
C ILE A 298 0.68 -12.91 -7.25
N GLY A 299 1.59 -12.10 -6.74
CA GLY A 299 1.58 -10.66 -7.02
C GLY A 299 2.27 -9.85 -5.94
N TYR A 300 1.58 -8.83 -5.46
CA TYR A 300 2.10 -7.77 -4.62
C TYR A 300 1.20 -7.50 -3.43
N VAL A 301 1.69 -6.71 -2.49
CA VAL A 301 0.91 -6.20 -1.37
C VAL A 301 1.01 -4.68 -1.33
N VAL A 302 -0.13 -4.02 -1.23
CA VAL A 302 -0.24 -2.56 -1.01
C VAL A 302 -0.45 -2.34 0.47
N ASN A 303 0.36 -1.52 1.10
CA ASN A 303 0.07 -0.94 2.41
C ASN A 303 -0.56 0.44 2.20
N ILE A 304 -1.62 0.75 2.92
CA ILE A 304 -2.36 2.00 2.85
C ILE A 304 -2.27 2.68 4.20
N GLN A 305 -1.88 3.93 4.20
CA GLN A 305 -1.84 4.80 5.36
C GLN A 305 -2.91 5.88 5.19
N GLU A 306 -3.88 5.91 6.08
CA GLU A 306 -4.98 6.87 6.07
C GLU A 306 -4.93 7.76 7.30
N SER A 307 -4.80 9.05 7.07
CA SER A 307 -5.00 10.08 8.10
C SER A 307 -6.48 10.45 8.18
N PHE A 308 -6.98 10.66 9.39
CA PHE A 308 -8.41 10.88 9.60
C PHE A 308 -8.70 11.76 10.81
N ASN A 309 -9.83 12.46 10.75
CA ASN A 309 -10.50 13.11 11.89
C ASN A 309 -11.88 12.48 12.10
N ASP A 310 -12.80 13.13 12.80
CA ASP A 310 -14.11 12.58 13.08
C ASP A 310 -15.07 12.66 11.86
N GLU A 311 -14.80 13.52 10.90
CA GLU A 311 -15.65 13.78 9.72
C GLU A 311 -15.01 13.24 8.44
N ASN A 312 -13.72 13.47 8.24
CA ASN A 312 -13.00 13.24 7.01
C ASN A 312 -11.81 12.30 7.15
N SER A 313 -11.40 11.72 6.04
CA SER A 313 -10.19 10.90 5.97
C SER A 313 -9.58 10.91 4.57
N VAL A 314 -8.26 10.80 4.49
CA VAL A 314 -7.49 10.84 3.24
C VAL A 314 -6.37 9.79 3.31
N ILE A 315 -6.11 9.09 2.21
CA ILE A 315 -4.92 8.23 2.10
C ILE A 315 -3.71 9.15 1.92
N THR A 316 -2.95 9.35 2.98
CA THR A 316 -1.77 10.25 3.00
C THR A 316 -0.48 9.54 2.64
N GLY A 317 -0.45 8.20 2.70
CA GLY A 317 0.69 7.41 2.28
C GLY A 317 0.27 6.05 1.75
N TYR A 318 1.08 5.48 0.87
CA TYR A 318 0.92 4.11 0.39
C TYR A 318 2.26 3.54 -0.03
N ASP A 319 2.37 2.20 -0.02
CA ASP A 319 3.54 1.52 -0.58
C ASP A 319 3.13 0.20 -1.23
N LEU A 320 3.78 -0.16 -2.34
CA LEU A 320 3.59 -1.43 -3.03
C LEU A 320 4.89 -2.23 -2.98
N LYS A 321 4.82 -3.41 -2.38
CA LYS A 321 5.93 -4.35 -2.25
C LYS A 321 5.55 -5.74 -2.76
N GLN A 322 6.53 -6.61 -2.88
CA GLN A 322 6.30 -8.03 -3.12
C GLN A 322 5.45 -8.65 -2.00
N ASN A 323 4.62 -9.66 -2.30
CA ASN A 323 3.72 -10.30 -1.33
C ASN A 323 4.41 -10.88 -0.08
N ILE A 324 5.71 -11.14 -0.16
CA ILE A 324 6.54 -11.60 0.96
C ILE A 324 6.84 -10.51 1.98
N HIS A 325 6.58 -9.24 1.67
CA HIS A 325 6.75 -8.14 2.60
C HIS A 325 5.70 -8.24 3.70
N SER A 326 6.13 -8.37 4.95
CA SER A 326 5.22 -8.59 6.09
C SER A 326 4.62 -7.29 6.60
N ASP A 327 3.45 -7.41 7.24
CA ASP A 327 2.78 -6.28 7.88
C ASP A 327 3.69 -5.63 8.96
N SER A 328 4.51 -6.44 9.65
CA SER A 328 5.51 -5.94 10.61
C SER A 328 6.61 -5.10 9.96
N LYS A 329 7.06 -5.41 8.73
CA LYS A 329 8.01 -4.58 7.98
C LYS A 329 7.36 -3.28 7.49
N PHE A 330 6.10 -3.34 7.06
CA PHE A 330 5.35 -2.13 6.74
C PHE A 330 5.21 -1.19 7.94
N ALA A 331 5.11 -1.74 9.17
CA ALA A 331 5.12 -0.91 10.37
C ALA A 331 6.41 -0.08 10.49
N ASP A 332 7.57 -0.67 10.19
CA ASP A 332 8.85 0.04 10.21
C ASP A 332 8.87 1.17 9.16
N ASP A 333 8.41 0.89 7.93
CA ASP A 333 8.36 1.85 6.83
C ASP A 333 7.42 3.03 7.19
N VAL A 334 6.24 2.75 7.76
CA VAL A 334 5.26 3.79 8.19
C VAL A 334 5.80 4.62 9.34
N ILE A 335 6.41 4.00 10.35
CA ILE A 335 7.00 4.72 11.50
C ILE A 335 8.09 5.68 11.00
N ALA A 336 8.98 5.23 10.13
CA ALA A 336 10.03 6.06 9.55
C ALA A 336 9.46 7.27 8.78
N THR A 337 8.39 7.06 8.00
CA THR A 337 7.71 8.11 7.25
C THR A 337 7.06 9.13 8.19
N LEU A 338 6.28 8.67 9.17
CA LEU A 338 5.60 9.54 10.14
C LEU A 338 6.58 10.32 11.00
N ALA A 339 7.70 9.72 11.42
CA ALA A 339 8.75 10.39 12.19
C ALA A 339 9.40 11.52 11.39
N SER A 340 9.57 11.36 10.08
CA SER A 340 10.11 12.42 9.22
C SER A 340 9.14 13.57 9.01
N GLN A 341 7.83 13.31 9.03
CA GLN A 341 6.76 14.30 8.80
C GLN A 341 6.35 15.04 10.08
N ASN A 342 6.39 14.37 11.25
CA ASN A 342 5.79 14.84 12.50
C ASN A 342 6.83 15.09 13.60
N LYS A 343 7.87 15.86 13.33
CA LYS A 343 8.98 16.10 14.29
C LYS A 343 8.57 16.63 15.68
N ASP A 344 7.39 17.26 15.80
CA ASP A 344 6.94 17.95 17.01
C ASP A 344 5.54 17.56 17.51
N SER A 345 4.92 16.51 16.97
CA SER A 345 3.52 16.16 17.32
C SER A 345 3.34 14.69 17.69
N ASN A 346 2.59 14.43 18.78
CA ASN A 346 2.18 13.09 19.17
C ASN A 346 1.21 12.52 18.11
N CYS A 347 1.67 11.51 17.38
CA CYS A 347 0.87 10.79 16.40
C CYS A 347 0.34 9.48 17.00
N LYS A 348 -0.95 9.18 16.81
CA LYS A 348 -1.56 7.92 17.18
C LYS A 348 -1.70 7.04 15.94
N LEU A 349 -0.92 5.95 15.89
CA LEU A 349 -0.89 5.00 14.79
C LEU A 349 -1.75 3.77 15.12
N LEU A 350 -2.93 3.68 14.54
CA LEU A 350 -3.90 2.60 14.74
C LEU A 350 -3.59 1.46 13.76
N ILE A 351 -3.35 0.26 14.31
CA ILE A 351 -2.85 -0.89 13.57
C ILE A 351 -3.60 -2.19 13.89
N ASP A 352 -3.51 -3.15 12.98
CA ASP A 352 -3.83 -4.54 13.31
C ASP A 352 -2.69 -5.19 14.11
N GLY A 353 -3.02 -6.26 14.86
CA GLY A 353 -2.03 -6.98 15.67
C GLY A 353 -0.84 -7.54 14.88
N ALA A 354 -1.00 -7.77 13.57
CA ALA A 354 0.08 -8.24 12.71
C ALA A 354 1.21 -7.19 12.48
N TYR A 355 0.91 -5.91 12.66
CA TYR A 355 1.87 -4.81 12.59
C TYR A 355 2.60 -4.59 13.91
N TYR A 356 1.98 -5.01 15.04
CA TYR A 356 2.47 -4.70 16.36
C TYR A 356 3.64 -5.60 16.76
N ASP A 357 4.70 -4.97 17.21
CA ASP A 357 5.78 -5.57 17.96
C ASP A 357 6.17 -4.61 19.09
N GLN A 358 6.49 -5.16 20.26
CA GLN A 358 6.73 -4.36 21.44
C GLN A 358 7.98 -3.48 21.36
N GLU A 359 9.07 -4.01 20.83
CA GLU A 359 10.32 -3.26 20.65
C GLU A 359 10.11 -2.10 19.67
N LYS A 360 9.37 -2.36 18.58
CA LYS A 360 8.96 -1.34 17.62
C LYS A 360 8.07 -0.27 18.26
N SER A 361 7.11 -0.68 19.09
CA SER A 361 6.22 0.24 19.80
C SER A 361 7.00 1.19 20.72
N GLN A 362 7.97 0.69 21.46
CA GLN A 362 8.84 1.51 22.30
C GLN A 362 9.71 2.48 21.47
N ASN A 363 10.26 2.01 20.35
CA ASN A 363 11.06 2.83 19.45
C ASN A 363 10.21 3.91 18.75
N ALA A 364 8.98 3.59 18.36
CA ALA A 364 8.04 4.54 17.79
C ALA A 364 7.63 5.62 18.81
N LEU A 365 7.40 5.22 20.07
CA LEU A 365 7.05 6.16 21.14
C LEU A 365 8.15 7.19 21.38
N LYS A 366 9.42 6.80 21.32
CA LYS A 366 10.57 7.72 21.40
C LYS A 366 10.59 8.75 20.26
N GLN A 367 9.91 8.48 19.17
CA GLN A 367 9.75 9.36 17.99
C GLN A 367 8.40 10.10 18.00
N GLY A 368 7.67 10.08 19.13
CA GLY A 368 6.37 10.74 19.25
C GLY A 368 5.21 9.98 18.59
N ILE A 369 5.37 8.68 18.28
CA ILE A 369 4.35 7.85 17.62
C ILE A 369 3.86 6.78 18.60
N GLU A 370 2.62 6.90 19.05
CA GLU A 370 1.95 5.89 19.89
C GLU A 370 1.26 4.83 19.02
N MET A 371 1.75 3.59 19.07
CA MET A 371 1.13 2.47 18.36
C MET A 371 -0.07 1.91 19.13
N ILE A 372 -1.24 1.87 18.50
CA ILE A 372 -2.51 1.41 19.09
C ILE A 372 -3.00 0.18 18.33
N PRO A 373 -2.59 -1.04 18.73
CA PRO A 373 -3.09 -2.27 18.12
C PRO A 373 -4.54 -2.55 18.51
N SER A 374 -5.36 -2.97 17.53
CA SER A 374 -6.74 -3.40 17.79
C SER A 374 -6.82 -4.74 18.53
N GLN A 375 -5.79 -5.56 18.37
CA GLN A 375 -5.60 -6.84 19.06
C GLN A 375 -4.11 -7.17 19.15
N LEU A 376 -3.75 -8.08 20.04
CA LEU A 376 -2.38 -8.60 20.12
C LEU A 376 -2.34 -10.03 19.56
N VAL A 377 -1.37 -10.29 18.69
CA VAL A 377 -1.11 -11.64 18.16
C VAL A 377 -0.38 -12.47 19.23
N GLY A 378 -0.73 -13.73 19.36
CA GLY A 378 -0.07 -14.68 20.24
C GLY A 378 -0.99 -15.29 21.29
N ARG A 379 -0.39 -15.92 22.32
CA ARG A 379 -1.14 -16.65 23.35
C ARG A 379 -2.00 -15.70 24.18
N LYS A 380 -3.28 -16.03 24.35
CA LYS A 380 -4.19 -15.28 25.24
C LYS A 380 -3.68 -15.30 26.68
N ALA A 381 -4.01 -14.27 27.45
CA ALA A 381 -3.74 -14.27 28.90
C ALA A 381 -4.47 -15.44 29.59
N SER A 382 -3.87 -16.01 30.64
CA SER A 382 -4.56 -16.97 31.47
C SER A 382 -5.66 -16.26 32.24
N THR A 383 -6.85 -16.84 32.29
CA THR A 383 -7.97 -16.37 33.13
C THR A 383 -7.80 -16.77 34.59
N ASP A 384 -6.99 -17.79 34.87
CA ASP A 384 -6.86 -18.40 36.19
C ASP A 384 -5.73 -17.79 37.03
N LYS A 385 -4.88 -16.95 36.41
CA LYS A 385 -3.76 -16.32 37.08
C LYS A 385 -3.80 -14.81 36.91
N LEU A 386 -3.36 -14.11 37.96
CA LEU A 386 -3.18 -12.67 37.94
C LEU A 386 -2.24 -12.22 36.80
N SER A 387 -2.62 -11.14 36.14
CA SER A 387 -1.78 -10.52 35.12
C SER A 387 -0.48 -9.98 35.74
N TYR A 388 0.61 -10.12 34.98
CA TYR A 388 1.88 -9.54 35.40
C TYR A 388 1.86 -8.01 35.45
N SER A 389 0.95 -7.34 34.76
CA SER A 389 0.72 -5.88 34.82
C SER A 389 0.31 -5.36 36.18
N LYS A 390 -0.21 -6.25 37.07
CA LYS A 390 -0.59 -5.89 38.45
C LYS A 390 0.61 -5.76 39.38
N PHE A 391 1.79 -6.22 38.98
CA PHE A 391 3.03 -6.02 39.72
C PHE A 391 3.61 -4.66 39.37
N ILE A 392 4.00 -3.87 40.37
CA ILE A 392 4.56 -2.54 40.17
C ILE A 392 6.06 -2.68 39.88
N VAL A 393 6.49 -2.19 38.75
CA VAL A 393 7.92 -2.07 38.37
C VAL A 393 8.36 -0.63 38.64
N ASP A 394 9.46 -0.48 39.33
CA ASP A 394 10.16 0.80 39.53
C ASP A 394 11.02 1.06 38.27
N ASP A 395 10.64 2.05 37.48
CA ASP A 395 11.30 2.39 36.21
C ASP A 395 12.73 2.92 36.41
N GLU A 396 13.04 3.55 37.55
CA GLU A 396 14.40 4.07 37.83
C GLU A 396 15.36 2.94 38.18
N LYS A 397 14.89 1.99 39.01
CA LYS A 397 15.71 0.86 39.49
C LYS A 397 15.58 -0.38 38.54
N ASN A 398 14.60 -0.34 37.64
CA ASN A 398 14.28 -1.44 36.73
C ASN A 398 14.04 -2.77 37.46
N VAL A 399 13.27 -2.76 38.55
CA VAL A 399 12.95 -3.94 39.37
C VAL A 399 11.48 -3.93 39.79
N ILE A 400 10.93 -5.12 40.12
CA ILE A 400 9.59 -5.19 40.73
C ILE A 400 9.70 -4.61 42.17
N SER A 401 8.99 -3.52 42.45
CA SER A 401 8.95 -2.86 43.73
C SER A 401 7.84 -3.37 44.63
N CYS A 402 6.71 -3.83 44.06
CA CYS A 402 5.56 -4.24 44.86
C CYS A 402 4.70 -5.30 44.15
N CYS A 403 4.13 -6.24 44.91
CA CYS A 403 3.13 -7.19 44.41
C CYS A 403 1.70 -6.60 44.47
N PRO A 404 0.70 -7.18 43.77
CA PRO A 404 -0.68 -6.68 43.76
C PRO A 404 -1.36 -6.56 45.13
N ASN A 405 -0.84 -7.22 46.18
CA ASN A 405 -1.33 -7.13 47.55
C ASN A 405 -0.57 -6.09 48.40
N GLY A 406 0.26 -5.24 47.79
CA GLY A 406 1.00 -4.17 48.47
C GLY A 406 2.25 -4.64 49.22
N VAL A 407 2.75 -5.85 48.98
CA VAL A 407 3.92 -6.41 49.66
C VAL A 407 5.18 -6.14 48.83
N GLU A 408 6.22 -5.58 49.46
CA GLU A 408 7.54 -5.39 48.86
C GLU A 408 8.32 -6.73 48.83
N PRO A 409 9.11 -6.99 47.80
CA PRO A 409 9.94 -8.17 47.70
C PRO A 409 11.15 -8.07 48.67
N VAL A 410 11.55 -9.21 49.22
CA VAL A 410 12.77 -9.35 50.02
C VAL A 410 14.02 -9.12 49.14
N GLU A 411 13.94 -9.51 47.88
CA GLU A 411 14.98 -9.37 46.87
C GLU A 411 14.33 -9.15 45.50
N SER A 412 14.77 -8.13 44.80
CA SER A 412 14.32 -7.87 43.44
C SER A 412 15.48 -7.45 42.54
N TYR A 413 15.57 -8.01 41.35
CA TYR A 413 16.61 -7.71 40.39
C TYR A 413 16.14 -7.94 38.94
N TYR A 414 16.83 -7.28 38.03
CA TYR A 414 16.65 -7.44 36.59
C TYR A 414 17.88 -8.09 35.98
N SER A 415 17.69 -9.20 35.28
CA SER A 415 18.78 -9.90 34.58
C SER A 415 18.25 -10.64 33.36
N SER A 416 19.06 -10.73 32.31
CA SER A 416 18.71 -11.46 31.08
C SER A 416 17.33 -11.10 30.51
N LYS A 417 17.01 -9.80 30.46
CA LYS A 417 15.72 -9.27 29.99
C LYS A 417 14.52 -9.84 30.78
N SER A 418 14.69 -10.09 32.09
CA SER A 418 13.66 -10.63 32.96
C SER A 418 13.71 -9.97 34.34
N TYR A 419 12.55 -9.62 34.86
CA TYR A 419 12.36 -9.22 36.26
C TYR A 419 12.25 -10.46 37.12
N THR A 420 12.94 -10.47 38.26
CA THR A 420 12.83 -11.54 39.25
C THR A 420 12.64 -10.89 40.61
N ALA A 421 11.57 -11.26 41.32
CA ALA A 421 11.27 -10.78 42.67
C ALA A 421 10.98 -11.96 43.59
N LYS A 422 11.57 -11.98 44.80
CA LYS A 422 11.42 -12.98 45.82
C LYS A 422 10.63 -12.39 47.00
N PHE A 423 9.56 -13.07 47.37
CA PHE A 423 8.65 -12.72 48.47
C PHE A 423 8.72 -13.79 49.56
N ASP A 424 8.59 -13.38 50.83
CA ASP A 424 8.57 -14.31 51.94
C ASP A 424 7.36 -15.28 51.83
N SER A 425 7.60 -16.59 52.00
CA SER A 425 6.58 -17.61 51.84
C SER A 425 5.46 -17.52 52.87
N SER A 426 5.77 -17.16 54.12
CA SER A 426 4.77 -17.03 55.19
C SER A 426 3.79 -15.89 54.96
N THR A 427 4.27 -14.77 54.38
CA THR A 427 3.44 -13.64 53.97
C THR A 427 2.55 -14.01 52.79
N CYS A 428 3.10 -14.76 51.82
CA CYS A 428 2.35 -15.20 50.64
C CYS A 428 1.28 -16.24 50.95
N GLU A 429 1.45 -17.09 51.97
CA GLU A 429 0.47 -18.09 52.40
C GLU A 429 -0.83 -17.44 52.90
N LYS A 430 -0.73 -16.31 53.60
CA LYS A 430 -1.85 -15.51 54.12
C LYS A 430 -2.47 -14.57 53.11
N CYS A 431 -1.93 -14.49 51.91
CA CYS A 431 -2.35 -13.55 50.87
C CYS A 431 -3.70 -13.99 50.24
N PRO A 432 -4.71 -13.12 50.17
CA PRO A 432 -6.00 -13.43 49.56
C PRO A 432 -5.88 -13.75 48.04
N LEU A 433 -4.81 -13.30 47.39
CA LEU A 433 -4.53 -13.54 45.98
C LEU A 433 -3.63 -14.77 45.74
N ASN A 434 -3.38 -15.58 46.78
CA ASN A 434 -2.43 -16.71 46.79
C ASN A 434 -2.69 -17.72 45.66
N SER A 435 -3.95 -18.11 45.45
CA SER A 435 -4.36 -19.12 44.44
C SER A 435 -4.17 -18.64 43.00
N GLN A 436 -4.35 -17.35 42.75
CA GLN A 436 -4.24 -16.72 41.42
C GLN A 436 -2.84 -16.19 41.10
N CYS A 437 -1.95 -16.12 42.12
CA CYS A 437 -0.62 -15.53 41.97
C CYS A 437 0.27 -16.39 41.04
N PRO A 438 0.92 -15.82 39.98
CA PRO A 438 1.75 -16.57 39.04
C PRO A 438 3.13 -16.90 39.59
N LYS A 439 3.24 -17.14 40.90
CA LYS A 439 4.49 -17.42 41.61
C LYS A 439 4.97 -18.86 41.45
N LYS A 440 6.27 -19.05 41.54
CA LYS A 440 6.91 -20.34 41.75
C LYS A 440 7.10 -20.54 43.27
N ILE A 441 6.46 -21.57 43.80
CA ILE A 441 6.47 -21.87 45.23
C ILE A 441 7.81 -22.53 45.62
N SER A 442 8.40 -22.07 46.73
CA SER A 442 9.57 -22.68 47.37
C SER A 442 9.46 -22.59 48.89
N LYS A 443 10.24 -23.39 49.65
CA LYS A 443 10.16 -23.46 51.11
C LYS A 443 10.43 -22.14 51.81
N LYS A 444 11.35 -21.31 51.31
CA LYS A 444 11.75 -20.05 51.96
C LYS A 444 11.18 -18.83 51.26
N PHE A 445 11.20 -18.81 49.93
CA PHE A 445 10.75 -17.67 49.16
C PHE A 445 9.89 -18.10 47.99
N ASN A 446 8.79 -17.39 47.76
CA ASN A 446 8.00 -17.48 46.54
C ASN A 446 8.58 -16.52 45.50
N THR A 447 8.83 -17.01 44.29
CA THR A 447 9.51 -16.24 43.26
C THR A 447 8.57 -15.91 42.10
N ILE A 448 8.50 -14.66 41.76
CA ILE A 448 7.94 -14.16 40.49
C ILE A 448 9.09 -13.95 39.53
N ARG A 449 9.02 -14.59 38.36
CA ARG A 449 9.94 -14.34 37.26
C ARG A 449 9.14 -14.08 35.99
N VAL A 450 9.33 -12.94 35.41
CA VAL A 450 8.63 -12.51 34.19
C VAL A 450 9.61 -11.83 33.25
N SER A 451 9.58 -12.22 31.98
CA SER A 451 10.37 -11.50 30.96
C SER A 451 9.80 -10.09 30.75
N GLU A 452 10.66 -9.13 30.50
CA GLU A 452 10.26 -7.76 30.14
C GLU A 452 9.20 -7.74 29.03
N LYS A 453 9.38 -8.54 27.98
CA LYS A 453 8.39 -8.71 26.91
C LYS A 453 7.03 -9.18 27.42
N ALA A 454 6.99 -10.14 28.35
CA ALA A 454 5.74 -10.65 28.89
C ALA A 454 5.06 -9.63 29.82
N TYR A 455 5.84 -8.92 30.63
CA TYR A 455 5.35 -7.84 31.47
C TYR A 455 4.72 -6.71 30.66
N ASN A 456 5.44 -6.20 29.67
CA ASN A 456 4.97 -5.14 28.81
C ASN A 456 3.76 -5.57 27.95
N THR A 457 3.72 -6.84 27.48
CA THR A 457 2.54 -7.39 26.80
C THR A 457 1.32 -7.43 27.74
N ALA A 458 1.53 -7.75 29.01
CA ALA A 458 0.46 -7.77 30.01
C ALA A 458 -0.04 -6.33 30.28
N THR A 459 0.87 -5.37 30.41
CA THR A 459 0.55 -3.94 30.57
C THR A 459 -0.21 -3.40 29.36
N GLN A 460 0.22 -3.73 28.15
CA GLN A 460 -0.50 -3.33 26.93
C GLN A 460 -1.92 -3.91 26.89
N ARG A 461 -2.12 -5.16 27.32
CA ARG A 461 -3.46 -5.76 27.42
C ARG A 461 -4.35 -5.03 28.41
N GLU A 462 -3.81 -4.58 29.52
CA GLU A 462 -4.55 -3.79 30.52
C GLU A 462 -5.03 -2.46 29.90
N LYS A 463 -4.12 -1.74 29.24
CA LYS A 463 -4.45 -0.49 28.51
C LYS A 463 -5.56 -0.71 27.47
N MET A 464 -5.58 -1.86 26.82
CA MET A 464 -6.61 -2.17 25.81
C MET A 464 -8.03 -2.32 26.39
N HIS A 465 -8.18 -2.42 27.71
CA HIS A 465 -9.48 -2.43 28.39
C HIS A 465 -9.97 -1.03 28.81
N GLU A 466 -9.15 -0.02 28.65
CA GLU A 466 -9.53 1.37 28.92
C GLU A 466 -10.54 1.90 27.90
N SER A 467 -11.55 2.62 28.35
CA SER A 467 -12.63 3.11 27.48
C SER A 467 -12.16 4.00 26.33
N GLU A 468 -11.15 4.84 26.56
CA GLU A 468 -10.56 5.69 25.53
C GLU A 468 -9.77 4.88 24.49
N TYR A 469 -9.03 3.88 24.97
CA TYR A 469 -8.30 2.98 24.08
C TYR A 469 -9.25 2.23 23.16
N ILE A 470 -10.34 1.65 23.71
CA ILE A 470 -11.37 0.93 22.94
C ILE A 470 -11.99 1.84 21.87
N LYS A 471 -12.32 3.09 22.22
CA LYS A 471 -12.85 4.06 21.25
C LYS A 471 -11.89 4.32 20.09
N LEU A 472 -10.59 4.45 20.37
CA LEU A 472 -9.56 4.64 19.36
C LEU A 472 -9.35 3.38 18.51
N ALA A 473 -9.20 2.22 19.15
CA ALA A 473 -9.03 0.95 18.45
C ALA A 473 -10.21 0.64 17.50
N ASN A 474 -11.44 0.98 17.91
CA ASN A 474 -12.63 0.84 17.06
C ASN A 474 -12.57 1.76 15.82
N LYS A 475 -11.95 2.94 15.91
CA LYS A 475 -11.77 3.82 14.74
C LYS A 475 -10.85 3.21 13.67
N ARG A 476 -10.01 2.24 14.02
CA ARG A 476 -9.21 1.47 13.05
C ARG A 476 -10.09 0.76 12.03
N ALA A 477 -11.23 0.21 12.45
CA ALA A 477 -12.13 -0.51 11.55
C ALA A 477 -12.60 0.32 10.34
N GLY A 478 -12.57 1.64 10.44
CA GLY A 478 -12.93 2.52 9.33
C GLY A 478 -12.04 2.37 8.09
N ILE A 479 -10.79 1.88 8.22
CA ILE A 479 -9.92 1.64 7.06
C ILE A 479 -10.40 0.45 6.22
N GLU A 480 -11.13 -0.51 6.79
CA GLU A 480 -11.57 -1.72 6.08
C GLU A 480 -12.51 -1.43 4.90
N GLY A 481 -13.14 -0.25 4.90
CA GLY A 481 -13.90 0.25 3.76
C GLY A 481 -13.05 0.55 2.52
N ILE A 482 -11.79 0.97 2.71
CA ILE A 482 -10.90 1.36 1.59
C ILE A 482 -10.58 0.17 0.69
N PRO A 483 -10.08 -0.99 1.18
CA PRO A 483 -9.88 -2.17 0.36
C PRO A 483 -11.12 -2.58 -0.42
N SER A 484 -12.30 -2.50 0.19
CA SER A 484 -13.56 -2.82 -0.49
C SER A 484 -13.85 -1.88 -1.66
N VAL A 485 -13.67 -0.57 -1.48
CA VAL A 485 -13.85 0.42 -2.56
C VAL A 485 -12.81 0.25 -3.66
N LEU A 486 -11.54 0.06 -3.29
CA LEU A 486 -10.45 -0.15 -4.25
C LEU A 486 -10.67 -1.42 -5.08
N ARG A 487 -11.18 -2.49 -4.49
CA ARG A 487 -11.53 -3.72 -5.22
C ARG A 487 -12.72 -3.53 -6.14
N ARG A 488 -13.85 -3.07 -5.61
CA ARG A 488 -15.12 -3.01 -6.35
C ARG A 488 -15.12 -1.91 -7.41
N ARG A 489 -14.66 -0.71 -7.04
CA ARG A 489 -14.73 0.47 -7.90
C ARG A 489 -13.47 0.66 -8.75
N TYR A 490 -12.28 0.46 -8.17
CA TYR A 490 -11.01 0.71 -8.86
C TYR A 490 -10.39 -0.57 -9.41
N LYS A 491 -11.02 -1.74 -9.21
CA LYS A 491 -10.60 -3.05 -9.74
C LYS A 491 -9.13 -3.37 -9.43
N ILE A 492 -8.68 -3.04 -8.22
CA ILE A 492 -7.28 -3.19 -7.85
C ILE A 492 -6.82 -4.66 -7.85
N ASP A 493 -7.75 -5.62 -7.65
CA ASP A 493 -7.47 -7.05 -7.68
C ASP A 493 -7.26 -7.60 -9.10
N THR A 494 -7.70 -6.89 -10.13
CA THR A 494 -7.63 -7.30 -11.54
C THR A 494 -6.67 -6.42 -12.32
N MET A 495 -5.47 -6.26 -11.79
CA MET A 495 -4.42 -5.45 -12.39
C MET A 495 -4.05 -5.99 -13.78
N PRO A 496 -4.14 -5.17 -14.85
CA PRO A 496 -3.89 -5.63 -16.22
C PRO A 496 -2.40 -5.63 -16.58
N ILE A 497 -1.54 -5.19 -15.68
CA ILE A 497 -0.12 -4.96 -15.90
C ILE A 497 0.74 -5.93 -15.08
N ARG A 498 2.04 -5.99 -15.38
CA ARG A 498 3.04 -6.86 -14.79
C ARG A 498 4.29 -6.07 -14.43
N GLY A 499 5.05 -6.57 -13.46
CA GLY A 499 6.27 -5.94 -12.95
C GLY A 499 5.98 -4.95 -11.82
N LEU A 500 6.85 -4.93 -10.82
CA LEU A 500 6.68 -4.15 -9.60
C LEU A 500 6.56 -2.65 -9.89
N LEU A 501 7.47 -2.09 -10.68
CA LEU A 501 7.54 -0.65 -10.93
C LEU A 501 6.29 -0.14 -11.69
N ARG A 502 5.85 -0.87 -12.72
CA ARG A 502 4.61 -0.53 -13.43
C ARG A 502 3.38 -0.62 -12.53
N SER A 503 3.38 -1.62 -11.64
CA SER A 503 2.29 -1.81 -10.67
C SER A 503 2.23 -0.67 -9.65
N LYS A 504 3.36 -0.12 -9.23
CA LYS A 504 3.41 1.08 -8.36
C LYS A 504 2.74 2.28 -9.02
N LEU A 505 3.08 2.56 -10.29
CA LEU A 505 2.44 3.65 -11.05
C LEU A 505 0.92 3.48 -11.10
N TRP A 506 0.46 2.28 -11.43
CA TRP A 506 -0.96 1.98 -11.56
C TRP A 506 -1.72 2.11 -10.25
N VAL A 507 -1.14 1.67 -9.14
CA VAL A 507 -1.71 1.84 -7.79
C VAL A 507 -1.72 3.31 -7.40
N GLY A 508 -0.64 4.04 -7.64
CA GLY A 508 -0.52 5.46 -7.30
C GLY A 508 -1.63 6.31 -7.89
N PHE A 509 -1.90 6.17 -9.19
CA PHE A 509 -3.00 6.91 -9.83
C PHE A 509 -4.39 6.53 -9.29
N LYS A 510 -4.60 5.28 -8.86
CA LYS A 510 -5.86 4.88 -8.20
C LYS A 510 -6.03 5.51 -6.83
N ILE A 511 -4.95 5.63 -6.06
CA ILE A 511 -4.95 6.34 -4.78
C ILE A 511 -5.27 7.82 -4.98
N ALA A 512 -4.61 8.49 -5.95
CA ALA A 512 -4.90 9.87 -6.29
C ALA A 512 -6.37 10.08 -6.68
N ALA A 513 -6.90 9.21 -7.54
CA ALA A 513 -8.31 9.24 -7.96
C ALA A 513 -9.28 8.98 -6.79
N TYR A 514 -8.94 8.09 -5.87
CA TYR A 514 -9.72 7.83 -4.66
C TYR A 514 -9.78 9.08 -3.78
N ASN A 515 -8.65 9.71 -3.50
CA ASN A 515 -8.56 10.91 -2.67
C ASN A 515 -9.28 12.10 -3.32
N PHE A 516 -9.14 12.27 -4.65
CA PHE A 516 -9.90 13.29 -5.36
C PHE A 516 -11.41 13.09 -5.23
N LYS A 517 -11.91 11.86 -5.24
CA LYS A 517 -13.35 11.61 -5.01
C LYS A 517 -13.81 11.97 -3.60
N LYS A 518 -12.95 11.83 -2.61
CA LYS A 518 -13.24 12.31 -1.25
C LYS A 518 -13.37 13.83 -1.21
N LEU A 519 -12.41 14.52 -1.81
CA LEU A 519 -12.48 15.99 -1.97
C LEU A 519 -13.72 16.43 -2.74
N LEU A 520 -14.04 15.76 -3.86
CA LEU A 520 -15.20 16.07 -4.67
C LEU A 520 -16.52 15.92 -3.89
N LYS A 521 -16.62 14.88 -3.04
CA LYS A 521 -17.79 14.69 -2.18
C LYS A 521 -17.99 15.89 -1.26
N GLN A 522 -16.95 16.31 -0.55
CA GLN A 522 -16.99 17.48 0.33
C GLN A 522 -17.29 18.78 -0.42
N PHE A 523 -16.70 18.95 -1.61
CA PHE A 523 -16.96 20.10 -2.47
C PHE A 523 -18.44 20.20 -2.88
N LEU A 524 -19.08 19.08 -3.20
CA LEU A 524 -20.50 19.05 -3.56
C LEU A 524 -21.40 19.25 -2.33
N GLU A 525 -21.04 18.68 -1.19
CA GLU A 525 -21.80 18.84 0.07
C GLU A 525 -21.72 20.28 0.59
N SER A 526 -20.54 20.90 0.59
CA SER A 526 -20.39 22.30 1.02
C SER A 526 -21.14 23.29 0.10
N GLY A 527 -21.26 22.99 -1.19
CA GLY A 527 -22.10 23.76 -2.11
C GLY A 527 -23.60 23.67 -1.79
N ILE A 528 -24.07 22.51 -1.34
CA ILE A 528 -25.46 22.31 -0.90
C ILE A 528 -25.73 23.06 0.42
N ASP A 529 -24.83 22.94 1.39
CA ASP A 529 -24.94 23.63 2.69
C ASP A 529 -24.92 25.15 2.53
N TYR A 530 -24.10 25.68 1.61
CA TYR A 530 -24.11 27.11 1.29
C TYR A 530 -25.46 27.57 0.70
N LEU A 531 -26.07 26.79 -0.19
CA LEU A 531 -27.39 27.06 -0.75
C LEU A 531 -28.49 26.97 0.32
N LEU A 532 -28.45 25.98 1.19
CA LEU A 532 -29.40 25.84 2.30
C LEU A 532 -29.29 27.00 3.28
N ASN A 533 -28.08 27.46 3.59
CA ASN A 533 -27.87 28.63 4.45
C ASN A 533 -28.39 29.94 3.81
N ILE A 534 -28.22 30.12 2.49
CA ILE A 534 -28.82 31.25 1.76
C ILE A 534 -30.34 31.17 1.81
N ILE A 535 -30.93 30.00 1.57
CA ILE A 535 -32.38 29.80 1.62
C ILE A 535 -32.90 30.07 3.04
N ALA A 536 -32.22 29.55 4.08
CA ALA A 536 -32.60 29.82 5.47
C ALA A 536 -32.51 31.32 5.82
N TYR A 537 -31.47 32.01 5.35
CA TYR A 537 -31.32 33.45 5.52
C TYR A 537 -32.45 34.23 4.82
N ILE A 538 -32.79 33.88 3.56
CA ILE A 538 -33.89 34.50 2.81
C ILE A 538 -35.20 34.26 3.52
N LEU A 539 -35.47 33.04 4.00
CA LEU A 539 -36.67 32.72 4.77
C LEU A 539 -36.75 33.53 6.08
N ALA A 540 -35.63 33.66 6.80
CA ALA A 540 -35.59 34.49 8.02
C ALA A 540 -35.84 35.96 7.73
N VAL A 541 -35.32 36.51 6.64
CA VAL A 541 -35.61 37.88 6.20
C VAL A 541 -37.08 38.04 5.83
N ILE A 542 -37.67 37.08 5.13
CA ILE A 542 -39.13 37.10 4.78
C ILE A 542 -39.98 37.05 6.05
N ILE A 543 -39.66 36.17 6.99
CA ILE A 543 -40.39 36.07 8.28
C ILE A 543 -40.31 37.39 9.06
N ASN A 544 -39.12 37.96 9.20
CA ASN A 544 -38.95 39.26 9.86
C ASN A 544 -39.72 40.40 9.16
N CYS A 545 -39.79 40.42 7.82
CA CYS A 545 -40.59 41.39 7.09
C CYS A 545 -42.08 41.19 7.34
N PHE A 546 -42.57 39.94 7.43
CA PHE A 546 -43.97 39.65 7.78
C PHE A 546 -44.29 40.06 9.21
N GLU A 547 -43.41 39.81 10.19
CA GLU A 547 -43.61 40.25 11.59
C GLU A 547 -43.67 41.77 11.70
N LEU A 548 -42.80 42.50 11.01
CA LEU A 548 -42.84 43.96 10.96
C LEU A 548 -44.14 44.48 10.34
N TYR A 549 -44.64 43.83 9.28
CA TYR A 549 -45.91 44.20 8.65
C TYR A 549 -47.12 43.93 9.54
N PHE A 550 -47.11 42.85 10.31
CA PHE A 550 -48.15 42.55 11.29
C PHE A 550 -48.13 43.53 12.45
N PHE A 551 -46.95 43.93 12.94
CA PHE A 551 -46.84 44.96 13.99
C PHE A 551 -47.35 46.32 13.54
N GLU A 552 -47.07 46.76 12.31
CA GLU A 552 -47.64 47.99 11.73
C GLU A 552 -49.14 47.89 11.52
N PHE A 553 -49.68 46.72 11.20
CA PHE A 553 -51.11 46.50 11.02
C PHE A 553 -51.88 46.52 12.36
N GLU A 554 -51.32 45.88 13.40
CA GLU A 554 -51.90 45.97 14.76
C GLU A 554 -51.84 47.39 15.33
N ALA A 555 -50.74 48.11 15.10
CA ALA A 555 -50.63 49.51 15.51
C ALA A 555 -51.66 50.47 14.82
N LYS A 556 -52.05 50.15 13.58
CA LYS A 556 -53.11 50.90 12.82
C LYS A 556 -54.53 50.51 13.20
N LEU A 557 -54.73 49.34 13.82
CA LEU A 557 -56.08 48.92 14.32
C LEU A 557 -56.38 49.38 15.76
N SER A 558 -55.34 49.87 16.47
CA SER A 558 -55.42 50.34 17.85
C SER A 558 -55.55 51.86 17.95
N ILE A 559 -55.72 52.59 16.83
CA ILE A 559 -56.07 54.00 16.72
C ILE A 559 -57.50 54.09 16.14
#